data_fc40a98b6ede1df3bf17670a30abdd2a
#
_entry.id   fc40a98b6ede1df3bf17670a30abdd2a
#
_cell.length_a   1.000
_cell.length_b   1.000
_cell.length_c   1.000
_cell.angle_alpha   90.00
_cell.angle_beta   90.00
_cell.angle_gamma   90.00
#
_symmetry.space_group_name_H-M   'P 1'
#
loop_
_entity.id
_entity.type
_entity.pdbx_description
1 polymer ?
#
loop_
_entity_poly.entity_id
_entity_poly.type
_entity_poly.pdbx_seq_one_letter_code
_entity_poly.pdbx_strand_id
1 'polypeptide(L)'
;MPPDANGLTARIISGVGALSQSEWSGCYPQDAEGWPYYRACEMQAVPGVALAAVEVRDAGGLAAAAPLFQLSYRLDTPLQGRLRSLAEHVSRRLPSLVEWRMLAVGSPYADRCHIAIRADLTETQREAALAVLIHAVESEAENRNAALIVYKDLAGAELAAVEGVLGRSRYTQIRSLPVASLDLEGTPDVERYIAGLSASTRKDIRRKLKAAGGVRIERRQSIEDLADKIEALYEETRQHSSVHYGDFEALPPDYFRSVARCAGDKAQFMLYWVGDELAAFNLLLLGRETVIDKFLGMRYPLARLNNLYVLSWLENVRFCLETGRRWLQSGQTAYDSKVRLGSRLTASSIFARHRNPVVNRLIRVAAPLAAFDRWDPDLRRLAAEGKAA
;
A
#
# COMPACT_ATOMS: atom_id res chain seq x y z
N MET A 1 7.79 25.09 -13.56
CA MET A 1 7.01 25.64 -14.71
C MET A 1 6.61 27.07 -14.41
N PRO A 2 6.49 27.98 -15.42
CA PRO A 2 5.84 29.27 -15.21
C PRO A 2 4.37 29.06 -14.79
N PRO A 3 3.74 30.04 -14.11
CA PRO A 3 2.34 29.94 -13.72
C PRO A 3 1.46 29.79 -14.95
N ASP A 4 0.42 28.93 -14.83
CA ASP A 4 -0.62 28.79 -15.84
C ASP A 4 -1.60 29.99 -15.82
N ALA A 5 -2.63 29.95 -16.66
CA ALA A 5 -3.66 31.00 -16.74
C ALA A 5 -4.44 31.18 -15.40
N ASN A 6 -4.37 30.21 -14.49
CA ASN A 6 -5.01 30.23 -13.17
C ASN A 6 -4.03 30.61 -12.03
N GLY A 7 -2.78 30.98 -12.34
CA GLY A 7 -1.74 31.29 -11.37
C GLY A 7 -1.16 30.08 -10.66
N LEU A 8 -1.42 28.85 -11.16
CA LEU A 8 -0.89 27.62 -10.61
C LEU A 8 0.54 27.37 -11.09
N THR A 9 1.43 26.98 -10.19
CA THR A 9 2.79 26.58 -10.47
C THR A 9 3.05 25.17 -9.99
N ALA A 10 3.75 24.35 -10.81
CA ALA A 10 4.13 23.00 -10.44
C ALA A 10 5.65 22.84 -10.40
N ARG A 11 6.15 22.06 -9.45
CA ARG A 11 7.54 21.63 -9.38
C ARG A 11 7.69 20.22 -8.83
N ILE A 12 8.80 19.58 -9.19
CA ILE A 12 9.23 18.30 -8.63
C ILE A 12 10.18 18.60 -7.46
N ILE A 13 9.95 17.90 -6.36
CA ILE A 13 10.74 18.01 -5.12
C ILE A 13 11.27 16.64 -4.71
N SER A 14 12.20 16.61 -3.76
CA SER A 14 12.93 15.40 -3.38
C SER A 14 12.09 14.31 -2.70
N GLY A 15 10.87 14.63 -2.26
CA GLY A 15 9.94 13.70 -1.62
C GLY A 15 8.84 14.45 -0.86
N VAL A 16 7.89 13.70 -0.30
CA VAL A 16 6.81 14.25 0.55
C VAL A 16 7.38 14.91 1.80
N GLY A 17 8.49 14.40 2.33
CA GLY A 17 9.19 14.99 3.48
C GLY A 17 9.76 16.39 3.22
N ALA A 18 9.83 16.84 1.97
CA ALA A 18 10.19 18.22 1.60
C ALA A 18 9.01 19.19 1.60
N LEU A 19 7.78 18.67 1.65
CA LEU A 19 6.56 19.48 1.84
C LEU A 19 6.42 19.94 3.29
N SER A 20 5.69 21.03 3.51
CA SER A 20 5.27 21.41 4.85
C SER A 20 4.35 20.32 5.44
N GLN A 21 4.70 19.83 6.64
CA GLN A 21 3.89 18.85 7.35
C GLN A 21 2.45 19.36 7.59
N SER A 22 2.29 20.66 7.91
CA SER A 22 0.98 21.27 8.15
C SER A 22 0.13 21.32 6.88
N GLU A 23 0.71 21.67 5.72
CA GLU A 23 -0.01 21.70 4.45
C GLU A 23 -0.43 20.30 4.02
N TRP A 24 0.48 19.29 4.09
CA TRP A 24 0.13 17.91 3.78
C TRP A 24 -0.94 17.36 4.72
N SER A 25 -0.79 17.55 6.03
CA SER A 25 -1.77 17.10 7.02
C SER A 25 -3.11 17.82 6.92
N GLY A 26 -3.14 19.04 6.37
CA GLY A 26 -4.37 19.75 6.05
C GLY A 26 -5.18 19.05 4.95
N CYS A 27 -4.52 18.41 3.98
CA CYS A 27 -5.19 17.61 2.96
C CYS A 27 -5.63 16.22 3.47
N TYR A 28 -4.83 15.65 4.38
CA TYR A 28 -5.05 14.31 4.96
C TYR A 28 -5.03 14.36 6.50
N PRO A 29 -6.04 14.96 7.13
CA PRO A 29 -6.05 15.08 8.58
C PRO A 29 -6.09 13.70 9.23
N GLN A 30 -5.03 13.39 9.97
CA GLN A 30 -4.91 12.16 10.78
C GLN A 30 -4.94 10.85 9.96
N ASP A 31 -4.41 10.87 8.73
CA ASP A 31 -4.19 9.64 7.98
C ASP A 31 -3.10 8.77 8.66
N ALA A 32 -3.27 7.46 8.58
CA ALA A 32 -2.33 6.50 9.14
C ALA A 32 -0.98 6.51 8.39
N GLU A 33 -1.01 6.61 7.05
CA GLU A 33 0.16 6.78 6.20
C GLU A 33 0.40 8.28 5.91
N GLY A 34 0.42 9.10 6.98
CA GLY A 34 0.61 10.55 6.90
C GLY A 34 2.04 10.99 6.60
N TRP A 35 2.29 12.31 6.67
CA TRP A 35 3.59 12.91 6.39
C TRP A 35 4.77 12.26 7.16
N PRO A 36 4.66 11.93 8.48
CA PRO A 36 5.76 11.30 9.21
C PRO A 36 6.12 9.90 8.65
N TYR A 37 5.14 9.16 8.15
CA TYR A 37 5.37 7.86 7.52
C TYR A 37 6.14 8.00 6.20
N TYR A 38 5.73 8.94 5.32
CA TYR A 38 6.48 9.23 4.10
C TYR A 38 7.92 9.67 4.41
N ARG A 39 8.07 10.55 5.40
CA ARG A 39 9.39 10.98 5.84
C ARG A 39 10.28 9.81 6.27
N ALA A 40 9.72 8.84 7.00
CA ALA A 40 10.45 7.64 7.40
C ALA A 40 10.89 6.80 6.20
N CYS A 41 10.02 6.61 5.21
CA CYS A 41 10.31 5.85 4.00
C CYS A 41 11.37 6.52 3.10
N GLU A 42 11.55 7.83 3.22
CA GLU A 42 12.47 8.65 2.41
C GLU A 42 13.83 8.84 3.07
N MET A 43 14.04 8.37 4.30
CA MET A 43 15.31 8.59 5.04
C MET A 43 16.49 7.87 4.41
N GLN A 44 16.24 6.72 3.77
CA GLN A 44 17.29 5.90 3.17
C GLN A 44 16.91 5.49 1.74
N ALA A 45 17.89 5.52 0.86
CA ALA A 45 17.69 5.13 -0.53
C ALA A 45 17.65 3.61 -0.69
N VAL A 46 16.75 3.14 -1.53
CA VAL A 46 16.73 1.75 -2.00
C VAL A 46 17.37 1.71 -3.39
N PRO A 47 18.38 0.86 -3.63
CA PRO A 47 18.96 0.73 -4.96
C PRO A 47 17.91 0.47 -6.03
N GLY A 48 17.96 1.21 -7.13
CA GLY A 48 16.99 1.08 -8.23
C GLY A 48 15.66 1.81 -8.04
N VAL A 49 15.38 2.40 -6.85
CA VAL A 49 14.19 3.18 -6.57
C VAL A 49 14.57 4.65 -6.32
N ALA A 50 14.07 5.56 -7.13
CA ALA A 50 14.24 7.00 -6.91
C ALA A 50 12.91 7.61 -6.45
N LEU A 51 12.89 8.15 -5.23
CA LEU A 51 11.73 8.82 -4.65
C LEU A 51 11.75 10.32 -5.00
N ALA A 52 10.57 10.90 -5.13
CA ALA A 52 10.33 12.32 -5.35
C ALA A 52 8.90 12.67 -4.91
N ALA A 53 8.49 13.92 -5.10
CA ALA A 53 7.09 14.31 -5.06
C ALA A 53 6.83 15.42 -6.08
N VAL A 54 5.59 15.57 -6.50
CA VAL A 54 5.12 16.72 -7.27
C VAL A 54 4.29 17.59 -6.34
N GLU A 55 4.51 18.92 -6.39
CA GLU A 55 3.62 19.89 -5.74
C GLU A 55 3.09 20.88 -6.76
N VAL A 56 1.86 21.30 -6.55
CA VAL A 56 1.19 22.38 -7.27
C VAL A 56 0.80 23.43 -6.25
N ARG A 57 1.17 24.68 -6.50
CA ARG A 57 0.93 25.80 -5.58
C ARG A 57 0.20 26.94 -6.29
N ASP A 58 -0.64 27.62 -5.54
CA ASP A 58 -1.25 28.90 -5.89
C ASP A 58 -0.88 29.99 -4.86
N ALA A 59 -1.50 31.15 -4.93
CA ALA A 59 -1.30 32.22 -3.97
C ALA A 59 -1.71 31.85 -2.53
N GLY A 60 -2.60 30.86 -2.35
CA GLY A 60 -3.05 30.35 -1.05
C GLY A 60 -2.15 29.24 -0.46
N GLY A 61 -1.10 28.82 -1.15
CA GLY A 61 -0.18 27.78 -0.70
C GLY A 61 -0.28 26.49 -1.52
N LEU A 62 -0.18 25.34 -0.86
CA LEU A 62 -0.28 24.02 -1.51
C LEU A 62 -1.71 23.79 -2.03
N ALA A 63 -1.88 23.70 -3.34
CA ALA A 63 -3.16 23.39 -3.99
C ALA A 63 -3.32 21.87 -4.21
N ALA A 64 -2.27 21.21 -4.71
CA ALA A 64 -2.23 19.75 -4.84
C ALA A 64 -0.80 19.22 -4.70
N ALA A 65 -0.65 17.95 -4.27
CA ALA A 65 0.63 17.26 -4.26
C ALA A 65 0.43 15.75 -4.34
N ALA A 66 1.47 15.03 -4.83
CA ALA A 66 1.50 13.59 -4.79
C ALA A 66 2.93 13.07 -4.66
N PRO A 67 3.14 11.94 -3.98
CA PRO A 67 4.43 11.25 -3.99
C PRO A 67 4.68 10.66 -5.37
N LEU A 68 5.96 10.60 -5.74
CA LEU A 68 6.44 10.01 -6.97
C LEU A 68 7.53 9.00 -6.66
N PHE A 69 7.60 7.95 -7.45
CA PHE A 69 8.76 7.08 -7.48
C PHE A 69 9.08 6.62 -8.89
N GLN A 70 10.36 6.35 -9.14
CA GLN A 70 10.83 5.80 -10.39
C GLN A 70 11.57 4.50 -10.14
N LEU A 71 11.32 3.52 -10.97
CA LEU A 71 12.06 2.26 -11.03
C LEU A 71 12.05 1.67 -12.43
N SER A 72 12.88 0.66 -12.68
CA SER A 72 12.79 -0.20 -13.85
C SER A 72 11.75 -1.30 -13.57
N TYR A 73 10.62 -1.22 -14.27
CA TYR A 73 9.51 -2.17 -14.09
C TYR A 73 9.58 -3.31 -15.09
N ARG A 74 9.56 -4.53 -14.59
CA ARG A 74 9.48 -5.74 -15.40
C ARG A 74 8.02 -6.11 -15.66
N LEU A 75 7.63 -6.15 -16.93
CA LEU A 75 6.27 -6.47 -17.36
C LEU A 75 5.85 -7.92 -17.02
N ASP A 76 6.81 -8.79 -16.75
CA ASP A 76 6.59 -10.17 -16.34
C ASP A 76 6.36 -10.35 -14.82
N THR A 77 6.45 -9.28 -14.04
CA THR A 77 6.21 -9.31 -12.58
C THR A 77 4.87 -9.94 -12.19
N PRO A 78 3.74 -9.66 -12.88
CA PRO A 78 2.46 -10.30 -12.57
C PRO A 78 2.35 -11.76 -13.01
N LEU A 79 3.25 -12.22 -13.90
CA LEU A 79 3.15 -13.56 -14.47
C LEU A 79 3.70 -14.60 -13.50
N GLN A 80 3.01 -15.73 -13.40
CA GLN A 80 3.42 -16.88 -12.57
C GLN A 80 3.56 -18.14 -13.40
N GLY A 81 4.33 -19.11 -12.89
CA GLY A 81 4.50 -20.43 -13.51
C GLY A 81 5.22 -20.40 -14.87
N ARG A 82 4.72 -21.18 -15.85
CA ARG A 82 5.34 -21.36 -17.18
C ARG A 82 5.45 -20.08 -18.00
N LEU A 83 4.50 -19.13 -17.83
CA LEU A 83 4.53 -17.86 -18.53
C LEU A 83 5.68 -16.99 -18.05
N ARG A 84 6.01 -17.03 -16.76
CA ARG A 84 7.17 -16.34 -16.20
C ARG A 84 8.48 -16.88 -16.81
N SER A 85 8.64 -18.20 -16.90
CA SER A 85 9.84 -18.80 -17.50
C SER A 85 10.03 -18.41 -18.97
N LEU A 86 8.93 -18.29 -19.74
CA LEU A 86 8.97 -17.81 -21.11
C LEU A 86 9.37 -16.34 -21.20
N ALA A 87 8.78 -15.50 -20.35
CA ALA A 87 9.08 -14.07 -20.27
C ALA A 87 10.56 -13.85 -19.84
N GLU A 88 11.08 -14.64 -18.90
CA GLU A 88 12.49 -14.61 -18.50
C GLU A 88 13.45 -14.98 -19.65
N HIS A 89 13.03 -15.90 -20.54
CA HIS A 89 13.83 -16.26 -21.72
C HIS A 89 13.85 -15.12 -22.74
N VAL A 90 12.70 -14.44 -22.95
CA VAL A 90 12.60 -13.26 -23.82
C VAL A 90 13.39 -12.09 -23.23
N SER A 91 13.28 -11.85 -21.92
CA SER A 91 13.98 -10.76 -21.21
C SER A 91 15.50 -10.86 -21.34
N ARG A 92 16.06 -12.09 -21.31
CA ARG A 92 17.50 -12.30 -21.49
C ARG A 92 18.01 -11.93 -22.89
N ARG A 93 17.16 -12.03 -23.92
CA ARG A 93 17.54 -11.72 -25.32
C ARG A 93 17.17 -10.31 -25.75
N LEU A 94 16.08 -9.77 -25.24
CA LEU A 94 15.53 -8.47 -25.59
C LEU A 94 15.01 -7.75 -24.34
N PRO A 95 15.91 -7.32 -23.43
CA PRO A 95 15.51 -6.73 -22.13
C PRO A 95 14.63 -5.49 -22.29
N SER A 96 14.85 -4.67 -23.33
CA SER A 96 14.05 -3.47 -23.59
C SER A 96 12.58 -3.72 -23.96
N LEU A 97 12.20 -4.96 -24.28
CA LEU A 97 10.80 -5.34 -24.50
C LEU A 97 10.09 -5.70 -23.19
N VAL A 98 10.81 -6.08 -22.18
CA VAL A 98 10.26 -6.61 -20.91
C VAL A 98 10.49 -5.64 -19.75
N GLU A 99 11.53 -4.82 -19.81
CA GLU A 99 11.89 -3.88 -18.75
C GLU A 99 11.69 -2.44 -19.22
N TRP A 100 10.79 -1.73 -18.55
CA TRP A 100 10.48 -0.33 -18.86
C TRP A 100 10.80 0.58 -17.69
N ARG A 101 11.47 1.70 -17.95
CA ARG A 101 11.61 2.74 -16.97
C ARG A 101 10.24 3.35 -16.70
N MET A 102 9.77 3.24 -15.47
CA MET A 102 8.46 3.67 -15.01
C MET A 102 8.60 4.85 -14.04
N LEU A 103 7.83 5.90 -14.27
CA LEU A 103 7.55 6.94 -13.27
C LEU A 103 6.14 6.70 -12.73
N ALA A 104 6.02 6.54 -11.42
CA ALA A 104 4.73 6.29 -10.79
C ALA A 104 4.35 7.39 -9.81
N VAL A 105 3.06 7.74 -9.79
CA VAL A 105 2.40 8.54 -8.77
C VAL A 105 1.90 7.58 -7.69
N GLY A 106 2.24 7.88 -6.44
CA GLY A 106 2.06 7.04 -5.28
C GLY A 106 3.40 6.72 -4.61
N SER A 107 3.42 5.72 -3.75
CA SER A 107 4.64 5.24 -3.09
C SER A 107 4.72 3.72 -3.17
N PRO A 108 5.91 3.13 -3.33
CA PRO A 108 6.06 1.67 -3.25
C PRO A 108 5.78 1.15 -1.83
N TYR A 109 5.79 2.03 -0.83
CA TYR A 109 5.66 1.69 0.59
C TYR A 109 4.27 2.00 1.17
N ALA A 110 3.42 2.77 0.47
CA ALA A 110 2.07 3.08 0.91
C ALA A 110 1.03 2.15 0.26
N ASP A 111 -0.03 1.84 1.00
CA ASP A 111 -1.12 0.97 0.54
C ASP A 111 -2.09 1.73 -0.39
N ARG A 112 -2.07 3.06 -0.37
CA ARG A 112 -2.92 3.94 -1.18
C ARG A 112 -2.09 4.95 -1.95
N CYS A 113 -2.63 5.41 -3.06
CA CYS A 113 -2.12 6.56 -3.78
C CYS A 113 -2.66 7.85 -3.14
N HIS A 114 -1.84 8.53 -2.33
CA HIS A 114 -2.22 9.81 -1.77
C HIS A 114 -2.00 10.93 -2.81
N ILE A 115 -3.11 11.52 -3.29
CA ILE A 115 -3.07 12.73 -4.09
C ILE A 115 -3.69 13.84 -3.25
N ALA A 116 -2.84 14.59 -2.56
CA ALA A 116 -3.27 15.70 -1.72
C ALA A 116 -3.95 16.78 -2.58
N ILE A 117 -5.12 17.21 -2.16
CA ILE A 117 -5.87 18.31 -2.76
C ILE A 117 -6.40 19.16 -1.61
N ARG A 118 -6.13 20.47 -1.66
CA ARG A 118 -6.58 21.39 -0.63
C ARG A 118 -8.11 21.43 -0.58
N ALA A 119 -8.67 21.35 0.62
CA ALA A 119 -10.10 21.11 0.84
C ALA A 119 -11.01 22.28 0.44
N ASP A 120 -10.51 23.52 0.50
CA ASP A 120 -11.26 24.77 0.18
C ASP A 120 -11.38 25.06 -1.32
N LEU A 121 -10.70 24.30 -2.18
CA LEU A 121 -10.80 24.48 -3.63
C LEU A 121 -12.19 24.11 -4.14
N THR A 122 -12.72 24.94 -5.02
CA THR A 122 -13.93 24.62 -5.79
C THR A 122 -13.64 23.46 -6.75
N GLU A 123 -14.65 22.79 -7.27
CA GLU A 123 -14.49 21.68 -8.21
C GLU A 123 -13.66 22.07 -9.44
N THR A 124 -13.92 23.24 -10.02
CA THR A 124 -13.14 23.77 -11.16
C THR A 124 -11.66 23.99 -10.81
N GLN A 125 -11.38 24.50 -9.59
CA GLN A 125 -10.01 24.70 -9.13
C GLN A 125 -9.31 23.36 -8.85
N ARG A 126 -10.02 22.38 -8.31
CA ARG A 126 -9.49 21.00 -8.12
C ARG A 126 -9.12 20.35 -9.45
N GLU A 127 -10.01 20.43 -10.44
CA GLU A 127 -9.72 19.92 -11.79
C GLU A 127 -8.53 20.64 -12.41
N ALA A 128 -8.41 21.95 -12.27
CA ALA A 128 -7.27 22.72 -12.78
C ALA A 128 -5.96 22.30 -12.07
N ALA A 129 -5.96 22.18 -10.74
CA ALA A 129 -4.79 21.75 -9.97
C ALA A 129 -4.36 20.33 -10.35
N LEU A 130 -5.31 19.40 -10.52
CA LEU A 130 -5.04 18.05 -10.99
C LEU A 130 -4.49 18.00 -12.41
N ALA A 131 -5.02 18.83 -13.32
CA ALA A 131 -4.52 18.91 -14.69
C ALA A 131 -3.06 19.41 -14.74
N VAL A 132 -2.74 20.41 -13.92
CA VAL A 132 -1.37 20.94 -13.78
C VAL A 132 -0.45 19.88 -13.16
N LEU A 133 -0.90 19.14 -12.13
CA LEU A 133 -0.15 18.04 -11.52
C LEU A 133 0.14 16.94 -12.55
N ILE A 134 -0.87 16.49 -13.30
CA ILE A 134 -0.72 15.45 -14.32
C ILE A 134 0.28 15.90 -15.40
N HIS A 135 0.17 17.14 -15.87
CA HIS A 135 1.10 17.69 -16.86
C HIS A 135 2.53 17.76 -16.32
N ALA A 136 2.73 18.14 -15.07
CA ALA A 136 4.05 18.14 -14.42
C ALA A 136 4.65 16.74 -14.32
N VAL A 137 3.84 15.73 -13.99
CA VAL A 137 4.26 14.32 -13.96
C VAL A 137 4.64 13.84 -15.37
N GLU A 138 3.87 14.20 -16.41
CA GLU A 138 4.16 13.85 -17.79
C GLU A 138 5.47 14.48 -18.27
N SER A 139 5.68 15.76 -17.97
CA SER A 139 6.93 16.47 -18.29
C SER A 139 8.13 15.84 -17.55
N GLU A 140 7.96 15.47 -16.29
CA GLU A 140 9.02 14.81 -15.52
C GLU A 140 9.33 13.40 -16.05
N ALA A 141 8.31 12.67 -16.54
CA ALA A 141 8.53 11.39 -17.20
C ALA A 141 9.37 11.53 -18.47
N GLU A 142 9.18 12.60 -19.23
CA GLU A 142 10.02 12.91 -20.40
C GLU A 142 11.45 13.24 -19.97
N ASN A 143 11.64 14.11 -18.98
CA ASN A 143 12.95 14.51 -18.45
C ASN A 143 13.75 13.30 -17.95
N ARG A 144 13.08 12.36 -17.28
CA ARG A 144 13.69 11.12 -16.75
C ARG A 144 13.75 9.98 -17.78
N ASN A 145 13.29 10.22 -19.02
CA ASN A 145 13.19 9.21 -20.07
C ASN A 145 12.41 7.96 -19.60
N ALA A 146 11.32 8.16 -18.83
CA ALA A 146 10.41 7.10 -18.45
C ALA A 146 9.46 6.79 -19.62
N ALA A 147 9.35 5.51 -19.96
CA ALA A 147 8.47 5.04 -21.02
C ALA A 147 7.02 4.87 -20.55
N LEU A 148 6.84 4.54 -19.27
CA LEU A 148 5.56 4.24 -18.64
C LEU A 148 5.29 5.21 -17.49
N ILE A 149 4.08 5.76 -17.43
CA ILE A 149 3.57 6.55 -16.32
C ILE A 149 2.44 5.75 -15.68
N VAL A 150 2.46 5.62 -14.34
CA VAL A 150 1.47 4.86 -13.58
C VAL A 150 0.97 5.67 -12.40
N TYR A 151 -0.33 5.66 -12.14
CA TYR A 151 -0.96 6.06 -10.88
C TYR A 151 -1.34 4.77 -10.15
N LYS A 152 -0.71 4.53 -9.00
CA LYS A 152 -0.74 3.24 -8.29
C LYS A 152 -1.85 3.23 -7.23
N ASP A 153 -2.59 2.11 -7.11
CA ASP A 153 -3.49 1.79 -5.99
C ASP A 153 -4.49 2.90 -5.61
N LEU A 154 -5.20 3.40 -6.61
CA LEU A 154 -6.31 4.34 -6.42
C LEU A 154 -7.57 3.57 -6.00
N ALA A 155 -8.17 3.96 -4.89
CA ALA A 155 -9.40 3.37 -4.37
C ALA A 155 -10.30 4.43 -3.74
N GLY A 156 -11.59 4.16 -3.62
CA GLY A 156 -12.53 5.01 -2.90
C GLY A 156 -12.54 6.46 -3.41
N ALA A 157 -12.36 7.40 -2.48
CA ALA A 157 -12.43 8.84 -2.76
C ALA A 157 -11.30 9.33 -3.68
N GLU A 158 -10.08 8.79 -3.55
CA GLU A 158 -8.95 9.15 -4.41
C GLU A 158 -9.20 8.74 -5.86
N LEU A 159 -9.76 7.55 -6.08
CA LEU A 159 -10.15 7.11 -7.42
C LEU A 159 -11.21 8.03 -8.01
N ALA A 160 -12.29 8.30 -7.28
CA ALA A 160 -13.37 9.17 -7.73
C ALA A 160 -12.88 10.59 -8.08
N ALA A 161 -11.91 11.13 -7.34
CA ALA A 161 -11.37 12.46 -7.57
C ALA A 161 -10.58 12.59 -8.87
N VAL A 162 -9.94 11.52 -9.36
CA VAL A 162 -8.97 11.61 -10.46
C VAL A 162 -9.36 10.83 -11.72
N GLU A 163 -10.28 9.86 -11.64
CA GLU A 163 -10.59 8.96 -12.76
C GLU A 163 -11.03 9.71 -14.02
N GLY A 164 -11.87 10.74 -13.86
CA GLY A 164 -12.35 11.56 -14.98
C GLY A 164 -11.22 12.32 -15.67
N VAL A 165 -10.31 12.93 -14.91
CA VAL A 165 -9.18 13.70 -15.45
C VAL A 165 -8.16 12.77 -16.10
N LEU A 166 -7.82 11.64 -15.47
CA LEU A 166 -6.91 10.65 -16.03
C LEU A 166 -7.46 10.00 -17.31
N GLY A 167 -8.78 9.72 -17.34
CA GLY A 167 -9.43 9.19 -18.55
C GLY A 167 -9.34 10.16 -19.73
N ARG A 168 -9.59 11.44 -19.52
CA ARG A 168 -9.42 12.50 -20.52
C ARG A 168 -7.96 12.62 -21.01
N SER A 169 -6.99 12.37 -20.11
CA SER A 169 -5.55 12.37 -20.40
C SER A 169 -5.03 11.06 -21.01
N ARG A 170 -5.93 10.19 -21.49
CA ARG A 170 -5.65 8.93 -22.20
C ARG A 170 -4.91 7.88 -21.35
N TYR A 171 -5.01 7.93 -20.04
CA TYR A 171 -4.59 6.83 -19.18
C TYR A 171 -5.59 5.67 -19.28
N THR A 172 -5.07 4.47 -19.19
CA THR A 172 -5.87 3.24 -19.19
C THR A 172 -6.03 2.74 -17.78
N GLN A 173 -7.27 2.61 -17.33
CA GLN A 173 -7.59 2.01 -16.04
C GLN A 173 -7.40 0.50 -16.12
N ILE A 174 -6.72 -0.06 -15.13
CA ILE A 174 -6.48 -1.50 -14.95
C ILE A 174 -6.86 -1.83 -13.50
N ARG A 175 -7.64 -2.88 -13.30
CA ARG A 175 -7.97 -3.31 -11.94
C ARG A 175 -6.73 -3.82 -11.22
N SER A 176 -6.54 -3.33 -10.00
CA SER A 176 -5.45 -3.72 -9.09
C SER A 176 -5.95 -4.69 -8.02
N LEU A 177 -5.07 -5.07 -7.12
CA LEU A 177 -5.40 -5.88 -5.95
C LEU A 177 -6.30 -5.09 -5.00
N PRO A 178 -7.46 -5.61 -4.56
CA PRO A 178 -8.37 -4.89 -3.68
C PRO A 178 -7.76 -4.66 -2.29
N VAL A 179 -8.24 -3.64 -1.61
CA VAL A 179 -7.92 -3.37 -0.21
C VAL A 179 -8.85 -4.16 0.69
N ALA A 180 -8.30 -4.91 1.65
CA ALA A 180 -9.07 -5.66 2.63
C ALA A 180 -9.24 -4.82 3.91
N SER A 181 -10.50 -4.55 4.29
CA SER A 181 -10.84 -3.78 5.50
C SER A 181 -11.94 -4.47 6.31
N LEU A 182 -11.76 -4.52 7.62
CA LEU A 182 -12.73 -5.01 8.58
C LEU A 182 -13.44 -3.81 9.23
N ASP A 183 -14.76 -3.78 9.16
CA ASP A 183 -15.60 -2.79 9.83
C ASP A 183 -15.96 -3.31 11.22
N LEU A 184 -15.57 -2.58 12.25
CA LEU A 184 -15.83 -2.89 13.66
C LEU A 184 -16.93 -2.00 14.27
N GLU A 185 -17.66 -1.24 13.44
CA GLU A 185 -18.76 -0.40 13.92
C GLU A 185 -19.80 -1.23 14.71
N GLY A 186 -20.18 -0.74 15.88
CA GLY A 186 -21.13 -1.43 16.75
C GLY A 186 -20.62 -2.73 17.38
N THR A 187 -19.32 -3.03 17.29
CA THR A 187 -18.68 -4.19 17.91
C THR A 187 -18.04 -3.77 19.24
N PRO A 188 -18.57 -4.21 20.42
CA PRO A 188 -18.09 -3.75 21.70
C PRO A 188 -16.78 -4.41 22.15
N ASP A 189 -16.56 -5.67 21.77
CA ASP A 189 -15.42 -6.48 22.21
C ASP A 189 -15.08 -7.59 21.19
N VAL A 190 -13.95 -8.28 21.44
CA VAL A 190 -13.44 -9.36 20.58
C VAL A 190 -14.37 -10.59 20.60
N GLU A 191 -15.03 -10.86 21.72
CA GLU A 191 -15.99 -11.96 21.86
C GLU A 191 -17.20 -11.76 20.93
N ARG A 192 -17.70 -10.54 20.88
CA ARG A 192 -18.80 -10.16 19.99
C ARG A 192 -18.37 -10.19 18.53
N TYR A 193 -17.16 -9.71 18.22
CA TYR A 193 -16.57 -9.86 16.89
C TYR A 193 -16.52 -11.34 16.46
N ILE A 194 -15.95 -12.22 17.31
CA ILE A 194 -15.88 -13.67 17.02
C ILE A 194 -17.29 -14.25 16.85
N ALA A 195 -18.26 -13.84 17.66
CA ALA A 195 -19.64 -14.33 17.57
C ALA A 195 -20.29 -14.00 16.23
N GLY A 196 -19.91 -12.90 15.58
CA GLY A 196 -20.38 -12.49 14.25
C GLY A 196 -19.83 -13.34 13.10
N LEU A 197 -18.75 -14.09 13.30
CA LEU A 197 -18.13 -14.91 12.25
C LEU A 197 -18.92 -16.23 12.01
N SER A 198 -18.59 -16.95 10.93
CA SER A 198 -19.18 -18.25 10.63
C SER A 198 -18.90 -19.28 11.73
N ALA A 199 -19.77 -20.27 11.90
CA ALA A 199 -19.62 -21.30 12.91
C ALA A 199 -18.29 -22.07 12.80
N SER A 200 -17.87 -22.37 11.56
CA SER A 200 -16.60 -23.05 11.28
C SER A 200 -15.40 -22.19 11.66
N THR A 201 -15.43 -20.89 11.33
CA THR A 201 -14.38 -19.93 11.67
C THR A 201 -14.27 -19.74 13.18
N ARG A 202 -15.40 -19.60 13.89
CA ARG A 202 -15.42 -19.52 15.35
C ARG A 202 -14.79 -20.74 16.03
N LYS A 203 -15.13 -21.94 15.55
CA LYS A 203 -14.56 -23.20 16.06
C LYS A 203 -13.05 -23.26 15.86
N ASP A 204 -12.58 -22.87 14.67
CA ASP A 204 -11.14 -22.85 14.32
C ASP A 204 -10.37 -21.84 15.19
N ILE A 205 -10.91 -20.62 15.34
CA ILE A 205 -10.30 -19.58 16.19
C ILE A 205 -10.16 -20.08 17.62
N ARG A 206 -11.23 -20.61 18.25
CA ARG A 206 -11.19 -21.11 19.63
C ARG A 206 -10.14 -22.21 19.83
N ARG A 207 -10.06 -23.14 18.87
CA ARG A 207 -9.04 -24.20 18.87
C ARG A 207 -7.61 -23.61 18.81
N LYS A 208 -7.39 -22.63 17.93
CA LYS A 208 -6.08 -21.98 17.73
C LYS A 208 -5.67 -21.14 18.94
N LEU A 209 -6.59 -20.39 19.55
CA LEU A 209 -6.32 -19.62 20.76
C LEU A 209 -5.92 -20.50 21.94
N LYS A 210 -6.57 -21.66 22.09
CA LYS A 210 -6.19 -22.62 23.14
C LYS A 210 -4.73 -23.10 22.99
N ALA A 211 -4.26 -23.27 21.74
CA ALA A 211 -2.87 -23.66 21.47
C ALA A 211 -1.88 -22.48 21.64
N ALA A 212 -2.34 -21.24 21.57
CA ALA A 212 -1.52 -20.03 21.73
C ALA A 212 -1.40 -19.53 23.18
N GLY A 213 -1.89 -20.29 24.17
CA GLY A 213 -2.02 -19.84 25.57
C GLY A 213 -0.71 -19.53 26.32
N GLY A 214 0.46 -19.83 25.73
CA GLY A 214 1.78 -19.49 26.29
C GLY A 214 2.46 -18.28 25.64
N VAL A 215 1.77 -17.56 24.76
CA VAL A 215 2.35 -16.40 24.07
C VAL A 215 2.18 -15.14 24.91
N ARG A 216 3.30 -14.48 25.23
CA ARG A 216 3.31 -13.16 25.89
C ARG A 216 3.24 -12.07 24.80
N ILE A 217 2.33 -11.13 24.98
CA ILE A 217 2.12 -10.02 24.06
C ILE A 217 2.62 -8.74 24.70
N GLU A 218 3.38 -7.96 23.95
CA GLU A 218 3.94 -6.69 24.40
C GLU A 218 3.67 -5.62 23.33
N ARG A 219 3.30 -4.42 23.76
CA ARG A 219 3.04 -3.26 22.89
C ARG A 219 4.15 -2.23 23.07
N ARG A 220 4.79 -1.83 21.97
CA ARG A 220 5.86 -0.83 22.00
C ARG A 220 5.71 0.19 20.87
N GLN A 221 6.13 1.42 21.14
CA GLN A 221 6.33 2.47 20.13
C GLN A 221 7.80 2.56 19.73
N SER A 222 8.72 2.31 20.64
CA SER A 222 10.16 2.25 20.38
C SER A 222 10.65 0.80 20.31
N ILE A 223 11.50 0.54 19.32
CA ILE A 223 12.05 -0.80 19.03
C ILE A 223 13.58 -0.78 18.87
N GLU A 224 14.27 0.24 19.40
CA GLU A 224 15.71 0.43 19.19
C GLU A 224 16.54 -0.81 19.57
N ASP A 225 16.15 -1.48 20.65
CA ASP A 225 16.78 -2.70 21.17
C ASP A 225 16.41 -3.97 20.40
N LEU A 226 15.39 -3.92 19.52
CA LEU A 226 14.81 -5.08 18.82
C LEU A 226 14.78 -4.91 17.29
N ALA A 227 15.20 -3.77 16.74
CA ALA A 227 15.04 -3.46 15.32
C ALA A 227 15.62 -4.56 14.41
N ASP A 228 16.83 -5.02 14.69
CA ASP A 228 17.49 -6.07 13.90
C ASP A 228 16.73 -7.41 13.96
N LYS A 229 16.11 -7.73 15.10
CA LYS A 229 15.27 -8.94 15.24
C LYS A 229 13.96 -8.80 14.45
N ILE A 230 13.37 -7.60 14.45
CA ILE A 230 12.16 -7.29 13.69
C ILE A 230 12.42 -7.38 12.19
N GLU A 231 13.54 -6.83 11.71
CA GLU A 231 13.95 -6.94 10.31
C GLU A 231 14.17 -8.40 9.90
N ALA A 232 14.82 -9.21 10.76
CA ALA A 232 15.03 -10.62 10.50
C ALA A 232 13.70 -11.40 10.41
N LEU A 233 12.72 -11.11 11.27
CA LEU A 233 11.39 -11.72 11.22
C LEU A 233 10.60 -11.33 9.96
N TYR A 234 10.71 -10.08 9.54
CA TYR A 234 10.10 -9.62 8.28
C TYR A 234 10.70 -10.37 7.08
N GLU A 235 12.04 -10.44 7.01
CA GLU A 235 12.73 -11.11 5.92
C GLU A 235 12.40 -12.61 5.88
N GLU A 236 12.33 -13.28 7.03
CA GLU A 236 11.92 -14.69 7.11
C GLU A 236 10.48 -14.88 6.58
N THR A 237 9.56 -13.98 6.92
CA THR A 237 8.19 -14.03 6.41
C THR A 237 8.14 -13.79 4.90
N ARG A 238 8.91 -12.83 4.39
CA ARG A 238 9.03 -12.54 2.96
C ARG A 238 9.52 -13.76 2.18
N GLN A 239 10.54 -14.46 2.69
CA GLN A 239 11.07 -15.68 2.07
C GLN A 239 10.08 -16.84 2.07
N HIS A 240 9.18 -16.92 3.06
CA HIS A 240 8.13 -17.94 3.13
C HIS A 240 6.85 -17.59 2.36
N SER A 241 6.77 -16.37 1.79
CA SER A 241 5.65 -15.98 0.95
C SER A 241 5.63 -16.77 -0.35
N SER A 242 4.45 -17.27 -0.73
CA SER A 242 4.25 -17.94 -2.03
C SER A 242 4.11 -16.96 -3.19
N VAL A 243 3.94 -15.68 -2.91
CA VAL A 243 3.76 -14.61 -3.90
C VAL A 243 4.89 -13.61 -3.72
N HIS A 244 5.59 -13.33 -4.81
CA HIS A 244 6.68 -12.36 -4.84
C HIS A 244 6.35 -11.26 -5.85
N TYR A 245 6.33 -10.01 -5.38
CA TYR A 245 6.08 -8.82 -6.21
C TYR A 245 7.38 -8.11 -6.65
N GLY A 246 8.53 -8.81 -6.57
CA GLY A 246 9.82 -8.30 -7.03
C GLY A 246 10.31 -7.10 -6.24
N ASP A 247 10.77 -6.07 -6.97
CA ASP A 247 11.40 -4.88 -6.38
C ASP A 247 10.45 -4.02 -5.51
N PHE A 248 9.13 -4.24 -5.60
CA PHE A 248 8.14 -3.57 -4.74
C PHE A 248 8.13 -4.07 -3.29
N GLU A 249 8.80 -5.20 -2.99
CA GLU A 249 8.89 -5.75 -1.64
C GLU A 249 10.15 -5.30 -0.89
N ALA A 250 11.08 -4.64 -1.57
CA ALA A 250 12.31 -4.16 -0.95
C ALA A 250 12.02 -2.93 -0.09
N LEU A 251 12.18 -3.08 1.22
CA LEU A 251 12.07 -1.96 2.15
C LEU A 251 13.39 -1.17 2.22
N PRO A 252 13.34 0.15 2.53
CA PRO A 252 14.53 0.91 2.84
C PRO A 252 15.31 0.27 4.01
N PRO A 253 16.65 0.39 4.02
CA PRO A 253 17.42 0.00 5.20
C PRO A 253 16.89 0.69 6.47
N ASP A 254 16.94 0.02 7.60
CA ASP A 254 16.41 0.54 8.88
C ASP A 254 14.94 1.00 8.82
N TYR A 255 14.13 0.43 7.94
CA TYR A 255 12.74 0.87 7.72
C TYR A 255 11.93 0.90 9.02
N PHE A 256 11.91 -0.20 9.78
CA PHE A 256 11.11 -0.29 11.00
C PHE A 256 11.56 0.70 12.07
N ARG A 257 12.87 0.91 12.22
CA ARG A 257 13.45 1.89 13.12
C ARG A 257 13.08 3.32 12.69
N SER A 258 13.18 3.62 11.40
CA SER A 258 12.81 4.92 10.84
C SER A 258 11.33 5.22 11.03
N VAL A 259 10.45 4.24 10.82
CA VAL A 259 9.00 4.39 11.06
C VAL A 259 8.71 4.62 12.54
N ALA A 260 9.31 3.85 13.44
CA ALA A 260 9.15 4.05 14.88
C ALA A 260 9.53 5.46 15.33
N ARG A 261 10.67 5.98 14.83
CA ARG A 261 11.17 7.32 15.17
C ARG A 261 10.33 8.45 14.58
N CYS A 262 9.97 8.36 13.29
CA CYS A 262 9.29 9.45 12.60
C CYS A 262 7.79 9.49 12.89
N ALA A 263 7.12 8.31 12.95
CA ALA A 263 5.69 8.25 13.17
C ALA A 263 5.31 8.35 14.67
N GLY A 264 6.22 8.01 15.58
CA GLY A 264 6.02 8.16 17.02
C GLY A 264 4.75 7.44 17.51
N ASP A 265 3.82 8.18 18.09
CA ASP A 265 2.54 7.67 18.60
C ASP A 265 1.59 7.14 17.52
N LYS A 266 1.86 7.43 16.26
CA LYS A 266 1.13 6.88 15.10
C LYS A 266 1.65 5.53 14.62
N ALA A 267 2.73 5.00 15.19
CA ALA A 267 3.25 3.67 14.92
C ALA A 267 3.21 2.81 16.20
N GLN A 268 2.59 1.64 16.12
CA GLN A 268 2.51 0.69 17.23
C GLN A 268 3.07 -0.65 16.79
N PHE A 269 4.04 -1.16 17.52
CA PHE A 269 4.54 -2.52 17.37
C PHE A 269 3.86 -3.44 18.37
N MET A 270 3.28 -4.53 17.86
CA MET A 270 2.75 -5.62 18.65
C MET A 270 3.77 -6.75 18.60
N LEU A 271 4.33 -7.14 19.72
CA LEU A 271 5.42 -8.13 19.85
C LEU A 271 4.88 -9.41 20.49
N TYR A 272 5.16 -10.55 19.89
CA TYR A 272 4.66 -11.86 20.33
C TYR A 272 5.84 -12.74 20.74
N TRP A 273 5.93 -13.06 22.04
CA TRP A 273 7.01 -13.81 22.64
C TRP A 273 6.56 -15.24 22.99
N VAL A 274 7.37 -16.21 22.60
CA VAL A 274 7.22 -17.61 23.00
C VAL A 274 8.43 -17.96 23.84
N GLY A 275 8.22 -18.09 25.17
CA GLY A 275 9.33 -18.07 26.12
C GLY A 275 10.08 -16.73 26.02
N ASP A 276 11.40 -16.79 25.85
CA ASP A 276 12.27 -15.62 25.70
C ASP A 276 12.54 -15.25 24.23
N GLU A 277 11.93 -15.96 23.29
CA GLU A 277 12.13 -15.72 21.87
C GLU A 277 11.05 -14.81 21.29
N LEU A 278 11.44 -13.73 20.60
CA LEU A 278 10.53 -12.93 19.79
C LEU A 278 10.13 -13.74 18.55
N ALA A 279 8.89 -14.23 18.57
CA ALA A 279 8.38 -15.16 17.56
C ALA A 279 7.60 -14.48 16.43
N ALA A 280 7.04 -13.29 16.68
CA ALA A 280 6.38 -12.49 15.65
C ALA A 280 6.27 -11.02 16.09
N PHE A 281 5.99 -10.15 15.11
CA PHE A 281 5.58 -8.77 15.35
C PHE A 281 4.53 -8.33 14.33
N ASN A 282 3.67 -7.36 14.69
CA ASN A 282 2.96 -6.50 13.74
C ASN A 282 3.48 -5.06 13.86
N LEU A 283 3.57 -4.38 12.73
CA LEU A 283 3.62 -2.92 12.68
C LEU A 283 2.23 -2.42 12.32
N LEU A 284 1.62 -1.67 13.24
CA LEU A 284 0.34 -1.00 13.04
C LEU A 284 0.58 0.50 12.83
N LEU A 285 -0.04 1.06 11.79
CA LEU A 285 -0.08 2.51 11.59
C LEU A 285 -1.46 3.03 11.99
N LEU A 286 -1.48 4.17 12.71
CA LEU A 286 -2.65 4.66 13.40
C LEU A 286 -3.16 5.96 12.76
N GLY A 287 -4.29 5.85 12.08
CA GLY A 287 -5.10 6.99 11.65
C GLY A 287 -6.15 7.36 12.70
N ARG A 288 -7.03 8.29 12.34
CA ARG A 288 -8.13 8.71 13.22
C ARG A 288 -9.13 7.58 13.47
N GLU A 289 -9.61 6.96 12.40
CA GLU A 289 -10.63 5.91 12.45
C GLU A 289 -10.12 4.56 11.99
N THR A 290 -8.89 4.52 11.45
CA THR A 290 -8.30 3.33 10.81
C THR A 290 -7.03 2.92 11.51
N VAL A 291 -6.88 1.63 11.74
CA VAL A 291 -5.59 0.96 11.98
C VAL A 291 -5.20 0.23 10.71
N ILE A 292 -3.98 0.46 10.22
CA ILE A 292 -3.41 -0.33 9.13
C ILE A 292 -2.48 -1.38 9.73
N ASP A 293 -2.79 -2.67 9.58
CA ASP A 293 -1.87 -3.78 9.82
C ASP A 293 -0.86 -3.82 8.67
N LYS A 294 0.22 -3.04 8.84
CA LYS A 294 1.15 -2.72 7.76
C LYS A 294 2.06 -3.87 7.43
N PHE A 295 2.65 -4.47 8.44
CA PHE A 295 3.54 -5.62 8.29
C PHE A 295 3.38 -6.60 9.44
N LEU A 296 3.41 -7.87 9.11
CA LEU A 296 3.50 -8.99 10.02
C LEU A 296 4.78 -9.77 9.71
N GLY A 297 5.71 -9.83 10.66
CA GLY A 297 6.88 -10.69 10.59
C GLY A 297 6.75 -11.87 11.54
N MET A 298 7.16 -13.05 11.10
CA MET A 298 6.99 -14.30 11.86
C MET A 298 8.21 -15.22 11.71
N ARG A 299 8.58 -15.90 12.80
CA ARG A 299 9.56 -16.96 12.81
C ARG A 299 8.92 -18.33 12.56
N TYR A 300 9.37 -19.05 11.56
CA TYR A 300 8.90 -20.40 11.26
C TYR A 300 9.89 -21.46 11.81
N PRO A 301 9.40 -22.62 12.32
CA PRO A 301 8.01 -23.06 12.43
C PRO A 301 7.26 -22.53 13.66
N LEU A 302 7.91 -21.76 14.56
CA LEU A 302 7.42 -21.35 15.87
C LEU A 302 6.05 -20.64 15.79
N ALA A 303 5.90 -19.75 14.80
CA ALA A 303 4.66 -19.03 14.57
C ALA A 303 3.49 -19.96 14.21
N ARG A 304 3.74 -21.01 13.42
CA ARG A 304 2.70 -21.99 13.07
C ARG A 304 2.29 -22.84 14.28
N LEU A 305 3.24 -23.29 15.06
CA LEU A 305 2.99 -24.10 16.28
C LEU A 305 2.12 -23.34 17.28
N ASN A 306 2.31 -22.03 17.37
CA ASN A 306 1.57 -21.15 18.30
C ASN A 306 0.43 -20.37 17.64
N ASN A 307 0.07 -20.66 16.38
CA ASN A 307 -1.02 -20.00 15.63
C ASN A 307 -0.95 -18.46 15.63
N LEU A 308 0.26 -17.90 15.55
CA LEU A 308 0.49 -16.46 15.74
C LEU A 308 -0.24 -15.59 14.73
N TYR A 309 -0.50 -16.06 13.50
CA TYR A 309 -1.29 -15.32 12.51
C TYR A 309 -2.71 -15.01 13.02
N VAL A 310 -3.39 -15.99 13.62
CA VAL A 310 -4.76 -15.78 14.14
C VAL A 310 -4.73 -14.98 15.43
N LEU A 311 -3.74 -15.24 16.30
CA LEU A 311 -3.57 -14.48 17.54
C LEU A 311 -3.30 -13.00 17.22
N SER A 312 -2.37 -12.71 16.30
CA SER A 312 -2.04 -11.32 15.92
C SER A 312 -3.23 -10.58 15.31
N TRP A 313 -4.02 -11.26 14.48
CA TRP A 313 -5.26 -10.68 13.95
C TRP A 313 -6.23 -10.27 15.07
N LEU A 314 -6.45 -11.15 16.04
CA LEU A 314 -7.37 -10.84 17.16
C LEU A 314 -6.83 -9.74 18.07
N GLU A 315 -5.52 -9.66 18.25
CA GLU A 315 -4.89 -8.56 18.99
C GLU A 315 -5.01 -7.22 18.24
N ASN A 316 -4.93 -7.24 16.90
CA ASN A 316 -5.17 -6.06 16.09
C ASN A 316 -6.64 -5.61 16.18
N VAL A 317 -7.60 -6.55 16.17
CA VAL A 317 -9.02 -6.25 16.43
C VAL A 317 -9.21 -5.67 17.83
N ARG A 318 -8.63 -6.30 18.86
CA ARG A 318 -8.67 -5.79 20.24
C ARG A 318 -8.12 -4.39 20.34
N PHE A 319 -6.98 -4.12 19.72
CA PHE A 319 -6.35 -2.82 19.71
C PHE A 319 -7.24 -1.74 19.04
N CYS A 320 -7.89 -2.06 17.92
CA CYS A 320 -8.86 -1.17 17.29
C CYS A 320 -9.99 -0.80 18.26
N LEU A 321 -10.61 -1.80 18.90
CA LEU A 321 -11.73 -1.61 19.84
C LEU A 321 -11.32 -0.79 21.06
N GLU A 322 -10.17 -1.12 21.69
CA GLU A 322 -9.64 -0.39 22.86
C GLU A 322 -9.31 1.08 22.54
N THR A 323 -8.90 1.37 21.30
CA THR A 323 -8.52 2.71 20.86
C THR A 323 -9.64 3.46 20.15
N GLY A 324 -10.84 2.87 20.08
CA GLY A 324 -12.04 3.46 19.45
C GLY A 324 -11.93 3.63 17.93
N ARG A 325 -11.10 2.84 17.27
CA ARG A 325 -10.95 2.88 15.81
C ARG A 325 -11.89 1.90 15.15
N ARG A 326 -12.64 2.39 14.18
CA ARG A 326 -13.65 1.60 13.47
C ARG A 326 -13.06 0.60 12.49
N TRP A 327 -11.98 0.98 11.76
CA TRP A 327 -11.49 0.20 10.63
C TRP A 327 -10.17 -0.47 10.94
N LEU A 328 -10.10 -1.78 10.66
CA LEU A 328 -8.83 -2.50 10.55
C LEU A 328 -8.57 -2.80 9.08
N GLN A 329 -7.64 -2.06 8.46
CA GLN A 329 -7.16 -2.32 7.11
C GLN A 329 -5.98 -3.28 7.19
N SER A 330 -5.92 -4.23 6.30
CA SER A 330 -4.80 -5.17 6.17
C SER A 330 -4.30 -5.23 4.72
N GLY A 331 -3.05 -5.59 4.53
CA GLY A 331 -2.39 -5.56 3.21
C GLY A 331 -3.07 -6.39 2.11
N GLN A 332 -2.51 -6.37 0.92
CA GLN A 332 -3.09 -6.88 -0.34
C GLN A 332 -2.77 -8.36 -0.62
N THR A 333 -2.66 -9.23 0.40
CA THR A 333 -2.41 -10.67 0.25
C THR A 333 -3.28 -11.48 1.20
N ALA A 334 -3.28 -12.82 1.06
CA ALA A 334 -4.01 -13.77 1.93
C ALA A 334 -5.51 -13.44 2.05
N TYR A 335 -6.16 -13.11 0.95
CA TYR A 335 -7.55 -12.67 0.91
C TYR A 335 -8.54 -13.68 1.47
N ASP A 336 -8.36 -14.98 1.21
CA ASP A 336 -9.23 -16.03 1.75
C ASP A 336 -9.29 -15.97 3.28
N SER A 337 -8.14 -15.86 3.93
CA SER A 337 -8.07 -15.74 5.39
C SER A 337 -8.76 -14.48 5.90
N LYS A 338 -8.56 -13.34 5.25
CA LYS A 338 -9.13 -12.05 5.65
C LYS A 338 -10.65 -12.01 5.48
N VAL A 339 -11.16 -12.52 4.35
CA VAL A 339 -12.61 -12.62 4.12
C VAL A 339 -13.27 -13.59 5.13
N ARG A 340 -12.63 -14.72 5.45
CA ARG A 340 -13.09 -15.62 6.50
C ARG A 340 -13.10 -14.96 7.89
N LEU A 341 -12.21 -14.01 8.13
CA LEU A 341 -12.14 -13.20 9.35
C LEU A 341 -13.02 -11.94 9.28
N GLY A 342 -13.89 -11.82 8.27
CA GLY A 342 -14.92 -10.79 8.18
C GLY A 342 -14.53 -9.53 7.39
N SER A 343 -13.33 -9.47 6.80
CA SER A 343 -12.94 -8.34 5.97
C SER A 343 -13.77 -8.27 4.68
N ARG A 344 -14.05 -7.04 4.25
CA ARG A 344 -14.60 -6.72 2.93
C ARG A 344 -13.48 -6.26 2.02
N LEU A 345 -13.63 -6.57 0.73
CA LEU A 345 -12.67 -6.18 -0.30
C LEU A 345 -13.19 -4.95 -1.02
N THR A 346 -12.41 -3.87 -1.02
CA THR A 346 -12.70 -2.64 -1.78
C THR A 346 -11.87 -2.64 -3.04
N ALA A 347 -12.52 -2.50 -4.19
CA ALA A 347 -11.84 -2.46 -5.49
C ALA A 347 -10.80 -1.33 -5.55
N SER A 348 -9.67 -1.62 -6.16
CA SER A 348 -8.59 -0.68 -6.41
C SER A 348 -8.23 -0.69 -7.89
N SER A 349 -7.67 0.39 -8.38
CA SER A 349 -7.28 0.58 -9.77
C SER A 349 -5.91 1.21 -9.88
N ILE A 350 -5.20 0.85 -10.94
CA ILE A 350 -4.07 1.61 -11.45
C ILE A 350 -4.47 2.26 -12.77
N PHE A 351 -3.88 3.43 -13.05
CA PHE A 351 -3.98 4.05 -14.36
C PHE A 351 -2.60 4.08 -14.99
N ALA A 352 -2.49 3.55 -16.20
CA ALA A 352 -1.24 3.44 -16.93
C ALA A 352 -1.30 4.15 -18.27
N ARG A 353 -0.21 4.82 -18.63
CA ARG A 353 -0.03 5.44 -19.94
C ARG A 353 1.40 5.26 -20.41
N HIS A 354 1.56 4.72 -21.61
CA HIS A 354 2.87 4.62 -22.25
C HIS A 354 3.10 5.80 -23.18
N ARG A 355 4.33 6.35 -23.22
CA ARG A 355 4.70 7.50 -24.04
C ARG A 355 4.50 7.23 -25.54
N ASN A 356 4.82 6.02 -26.01
CA ASN A 356 4.54 5.62 -27.38
C ASN A 356 3.04 5.35 -27.56
N PRO A 357 2.33 6.05 -28.48
CA PRO A 357 0.88 5.92 -28.64
C PRO A 357 0.44 4.54 -29.14
N VAL A 358 1.27 3.83 -29.90
CA VAL A 358 0.96 2.47 -30.37
C VAL A 358 0.98 1.50 -29.20
N VAL A 359 2.02 1.57 -28.36
CA VAL A 359 2.12 0.75 -27.15
C VAL A 359 1.00 1.09 -26.18
N ASN A 360 0.67 2.38 -26.01
CA ASN A 360 -0.44 2.81 -25.19
C ASN A 360 -1.79 2.22 -25.63
N ARG A 361 -2.00 2.12 -26.95
CA ARG A 361 -3.20 1.45 -27.51
C ARG A 361 -3.20 -0.05 -27.21
N LEU A 362 -2.04 -0.70 -27.27
CA LEU A 362 -1.90 -2.12 -26.91
C LEU A 362 -2.18 -2.35 -25.42
N ILE A 363 -1.68 -1.47 -24.55
CA ILE A 363 -1.99 -1.52 -23.09
C ILE A 363 -3.51 -1.45 -22.90
N ARG A 364 -4.21 -0.56 -23.60
CA ARG A 364 -5.68 -0.43 -23.48
C ARG A 364 -6.41 -1.71 -23.89
N VAL A 365 -5.98 -2.36 -24.95
CA VAL A 365 -6.58 -3.62 -25.42
C VAL A 365 -6.26 -4.78 -24.43
N ALA A 366 -5.02 -4.78 -23.89
CA ALA A 366 -4.57 -5.80 -22.97
C ALA A 366 -5.03 -5.57 -21.50
N ALA A 367 -5.54 -4.39 -21.15
CA ALA A 367 -5.94 -4.03 -19.78
C ALA A 367 -6.82 -5.06 -19.08
N PRO A 368 -7.85 -5.66 -19.71
CA PRO A 368 -8.66 -6.69 -19.08
C PRO A 368 -7.88 -7.97 -18.72
N LEU A 369 -6.80 -8.26 -19.45
CA LEU A 369 -5.92 -9.39 -19.21
C LEU A 369 -4.81 -9.07 -18.19
N ALA A 370 -4.44 -7.78 -18.07
CA ALA A 370 -3.43 -7.29 -17.16
C ALA A 370 -3.99 -7.01 -15.75
N ALA A 371 -5.29 -7.20 -15.53
CA ALA A 371 -5.94 -6.99 -14.24
C ALA A 371 -5.36 -7.93 -13.18
N PHE A 372 -4.76 -7.37 -12.13
CA PHE A 372 -4.02 -8.12 -11.11
C PHE A 372 -4.94 -9.07 -10.31
N ASP A 373 -6.18 -8.67 -10.06
CA ASP A 373 -7.20 -9.47 -9.38
C ASP A 373 -7.51 -10.81 -10.08
N ARG A 374 -7.26 -10.90 -11.40
CA ARG A 374 -7.47 -12.14 -12.16
C ARG A 374 -6.40 -13.21 -11.94
N TRP A 375 -5.22 -12.81 -11.47
CA TRP A 375 -4.08 -13.69 -11.31
C TRP A 375 -3.88 -14.16 -9.88
N ASP A 376 -4.49 -13.48 -8.91
CA ASP A 376 -4.44 -13.88 -7.50
C ASP A 376 -5.29 -15.16 -7.26
N PRO A 377 -4.71 -16.23 -6.68
CA PRO A 377 -5.41 -17.50 -6.49
C PRO A 377 -6.60 -17.40 -5.53
N ASP A 378 -6.46 -16.57 -4.47
CA ASP A 378 -7.52 -16.39 -3.47
C ASP A 378 -8.70 -15.63 -4.06
N LEU A 379 -8.44 -14.53 -4.80
CA LEU A 379 -9.49 -13.75 -5.45
C LEU A 379 -10.25 -14.56 -6.50
N ARG A 380 -9.55 -15.39 -7.26
CA ARG A 380 -10.20 -16.33 -8.21
C ARG A 380 -11.13 -17.31 -7.50
N ARG A 381 -10.73 -17.85 -6.37
CA ARG A 381 -11.55 -18.76 -5.55
C ARG A 381 -12.75 -18.03 -4.98
N LEU A 382 -12.53 -16.85 -4.38
CA LEU A 382 -13.60 -16.04 -3.82
C LEU A 382 -14.63 -15.62 -4.89
N ALA A 383 -14.17 -15.27 -6.10
CA ALA A 383 -15.05 -14.98 -7.23
C ALA A 383 -15.91 -16.19 -7.63
N ALA A 384 -15.32 -17.39 -7.67
CA ALA A 384 -16.05 -18.63 -7.96
C ALA A 384 -17.10 -18.98 -6.88
N GLU A 385 -16.87 -18.54 -5.64
CA GLU A 385 -17.79 -18.72 -4.50
C GLU A 385 -18.82 -17.58 -4.37
N GLY A 386 -18.79 -16.57 -5.26
CA GLY A 386 -19.67 -15.39 -5.19
C GLY A 386 -19.36 -14.46 -4.00
N LYS A 387 -18.15 -14.49 -3.47
CA LYS A 387 -17.68 -13.70 -2.32
C LYS A 387 -16.71 -12.58 -2.69
N ALA A 388 -16.34 -12.46 -3.96
CA ALA A 388 -15.54 -11.33 -4.45
C ALA A 388 -16.43 -10.12 -4.71
N ALA A 389 -15.93 -8.92 -4.37
CA ALA A 389 -16.60 -7.65 -4.62
C ALA A 389 -16.59 -7.27 -6.12
#